data_3496c46549086caa58e8fef5e9e54206
#
_entry.id   3496c46549086caa58e8fef5e9e54206
#
_cell.length_a   1.000
_cell.length_b   1.000
_cell.length_c   1.000
_cell.angle_alpha   90.00
_cell.angle_beta   90.00
_cell.angle_gamma   90.00
#
_symmetry.space_group_name_H-M   'P 1'
#
loop_
_entity.id
_entity.type
_entity.pdbx_description
1 polymer ?
#
loop_
_entity_poly.entity_id
_entity_poly.type
_entity_poly.pdbx_seq_one_letter_code
_entity_poly.pdbx_strand_id
1 'polypeptide(L)'
;MGNKLGMGLDLLANKNIVNLALSGFWGFTPKLSKLALDGDIKGHNWPLGVVRQWINSIASGNDSYLSNIGMGTFIDPNVDGGRLNAKTDLLISLITDSWGKEKLCYPIFPLDWALMRASSSDLHGNISFENEALLGSSINDAIAVKRFGGKVIVQVEK
;
A
#
# COMPACT_ATOMS: atom_id res chain seq x y z
N MET A 1 -3.75 3.99 -7.26
CA MET A 1 -4.46 2.96 -8.07
C MET A 1 -5.00 3.61 -9.33
N GLY A 2 -5.01 2.90 -10.46
CA GLY A 2 -5.56 3.47 -11.70
C GLY A 2 -7.06 3.73 -11.58
N ASN A 3 -7.49 4.90 -12.01
CA ASN A 3 -8.91 5.27 -12.01
C ASN A 3 -9.71 4.62 -13.14
N LYS A 4 -9.05 3.87 -14.01
CA LYS A 4 -9.65 3.19 -15.15
C LYS A 4 -9.15 1.75 -15.20
N LEU A 5 -10.08 0.83 -15.48
CA LEU A 5 -9.80 -0.60 -15.57
C LEU A 5 -8.63 -0.90 -16.53
N GLY A 6 -7.65 -1.66 -16.06
CA GLY A 6 -6.50 -2.06 -16.86
C GLY A 6 -5.46 -0.97 -17.14
N MET A 7 -5.49 0.15 -16.40
CA MET A 7 -4.53 1.24 -16.52
C MET A 7 -3.73 1.45 -15.22
N GLY A 8 -2.80 2.39 -15.26
CA GLY A 8 -1.95 2.69 -14.09
C GLY A 8 -1.07 1.49 -13.73
N LEU A 9 -1.12 1.03 -12.48
CA LEU A 9 -0.30 -0.08 -12.00
C LEU A 9 -0.53 -1.40 -12.76
N ASP A 10 -1.69 -1.58 -13.40
CA ASP A 10 -1.98 -2.77 -14.21
C ASP A 10 -1.11 -2.89 -15.47
N LEU A 11 -0.50 -1.78 -15.91
CA LEU A 11 0.50 -1.77 -16.99
C LEU A 11 1.82 -2.44 -16.58
N LEU A 12 2.10 -2.51 -15.29
CA LEU A 12 3.28 -3.18 -14.73
C LEU A 12 3.04 -4.70 -14.50
N ALA A 13 1.85 -5.22 -14.81
CA ALA A 13 1.48 -6.60 -14.56
C ALA A 13 2.28 -7.58 -15.43
N ASN A 14 3.49 -7.86 -14.99
CA ASN A 14 4.42 -8.83 -15.57
C ASN A 14 5.20 -9.49 -14.42
N LYS A 15 5.17 -10.83 -14.36
CA LYS A 15 5.83 -11.61 -13.31
C LYS A 15 7.36 -11.48 -13.26
N ASN A 16 7.97 -10.99 -14.33
CA ASN A 16 9.40 -10.69 -14.36
C ASN A 16 9.74 -9.29 -13.81
N ILE A 17 8.73 -8.46 -13.57
CA ILE A 17 8.87 -7.09 -13.04
C ILE A 17 8.32 -7.02 -11.61
N VAL A 18 7.14 -7.60 -11.38
CA VAL A 18 6.45 -7.57 -10.09
C VAL A 18 6.58 -8.94 -9.43
N ASN A 19 7.16 -8.97 -8.25
CA ASN A 19 7.25 -10.18 -7.43
C ASN A 19 6.14 -10.24 -6.37
N LEU A 20 5.75 -9.07 -5.83
CA LEU A 20 4.71 -8.94 -4.82
C LEU A 20 3.85 -7.73 -5.09
N ALA A 21 2.55 -7.87 -4.90
CA ALA A 21 1.61 -6.76 -4.90
C ALA A 21 0.76 -6.75 -3.63
N LEU A 22 0.61 -5.57 -3.02
CA LEU A 22 -0.23 -5.34 -1.87
C LEU A 22 -1.27 -4.28 -2.24
N SER A 23 -2.54 -4.60 -2.10
CA SER A 23 -3.63 -3.67 -2.42
C SER A 23 -4.81 -3.87 -1.49
N GLY A 24 -5.56 -2.80 -1.26
CA GLY A 24 -6.84 -2.87 -0.56
C GLY A 24 -8.04 -3.01 -1.52
N PHE A 25 -7.82 -2.89 -2.82
CA PHE A 25 -8.83 -3.07 -3.85
C PHE A 25 -8.20 -3.49 -5.19
N TRP A 26 -8.58 -4.65 -5.67
CA TRP A 26 -7.99 -5.28 -6.86
C TRP A 26 -8.81 -5.06 -8.15
N GLY A 27 -10.03 -4.53 -8.01
CA GLY A 27 -10.97 -4.43 -9.13
C GLY A 27 -10.51 -3.54 -10.29
N PHE A 28 -9.61 -2.57 -10.07
CA PHE A 28 -9.08 -1.72 -11.14
C PHE A 28 -7.78 -2.24 -11.77
N THR A 29 -7.26 -3.37 -11.30
CA THR A 29 -6.00 -3.97 -11.78
C THR A 29 -6.21 -5.44 -12.16
N PRO A 30 -7.03 -5.74 -13.19
CA PRO A 30 -7.41 -7.12 -13.51
C PRO A 30 -6.24 -8.01 -13.91
N LYS A 31 -5.23 -7.49 -14.62
CA LYS A 31 -4.04 -8.27 -15.00
C LYS A 31 -3.18 -8.61 -13.79
N LEU A 32 -2.95 -7.61 -12.92
CA LEU A 32 -2.19 -7.79 -11.69
C LEU A 32 -2.92 -8.75 -10.74
N SER A 33 -4.25 -8.59 -10.62
CA SER A 33 -5.12 -9.50 -9.87
C SER A 33 -5.00 -10.93 -10.37
N LYS A 34 -5.04 -11.12 -11.70
CA LYS A 34 -4.89 -12.46 -12.30
C LYS A 34 -3.54 -13.09 -11.97
N LEU A 35 -2.43 -12.36 -12.09
CA LEU A 35 -1.10 -12.88 -11.73
C LEU A 35 -1.04 -13.30 -10.26
N ALA A 36 -1.67 -12.54 -9.35
CA ALA A 36 -1.72 -12.90 -7.93
C ALA A 36 -2.59 -14.13 -7.68
N LEU A 37 -3.78 -14.23 -8.30
CA LEU A 37 -4.68 -15.38 -8.14
C LEU A 37 -4.10 -16.67 -8.76
N ASP A 38 -3.43 -16.57 -9.90
CA ASP A 38 -2.76 -17.71 -10.56
C ASP A 38 -1.48 -18.16 -9.80
N GLY A 39 -1.03 -17.38 -8.79
CA GLY A 39 0.19 -17.67 -8.03
C GLY A 39 1.48 -17.38 -8.79
N ASP A 40 1.43 -16.58 -9.85
CA ASP A 40 2.61 -16.09 -10.57
C ASP A 40 3.40 -15.06 -9.77
N ILE A 41 2.71 -14.27 -8.94
CA ILE A 41 3.29 -13.31 -7.99
C ILE A 41 2.69 -13.49 -6.59
N LYS A 42 3.37 -13.03 -5.55
CA LYS A 42 2.82 -12.91 -4.20
C LYS A 42 1.76 -11.81 -4.18
N GLY A 43 0.64 -12.03 -3.49
CA GLY A 43 -0.46 -11.08 -3.43
C GLY A 43 -1.04 -10.93 -2.02
N HIS A 44 -1.13 -9.68 -1.54
CA HIS A 44 -1.79 -9.35 -0.28
C HIS A 44 -3.00 -8.47 -0.50
N ASN A 45 -4.12 -8.84 0.08
CA ASN A 45 -5.31 -8.01 0.16
C ASN A 45 -5.46 -7.48 1.59
N TRP A 46 -5.10 -6.22 1.81
CA TRP A 46 -5.27 -5.56 3.10
C TRP A 46 -6.45 -4.58 3.04
N PRO A 47 -7.21 -4.38 4.13
CA PRO A 47 -8.27 -3.38 4.15
C PRO A 47 -7.74 -2.00 3.75
N LEU A 48 -8.46 -1.27 2.87
CA LEU A 48 -8.01 0.05 2.39
C LEU A 48 -7.68 1.03 3.53
N GLY A 49 -8.51 1.04 4.57
CA GLY A 49 -8.27 1.87 5.75
C GLY A 49 -7.00 1.49 6.50
N VAL A 50 -6.66 0.20 6.53
CA VAL A 50 -5.41 -0.30 7.13
C VAL A 50 -4.21 0.17 6.30
N VAL A 51 -4.24 -0.01 4.97
CA VAL A 51 -3.14 0.46 4.10
C VAL A 51 -2.88 1.96 4.31
N ARG A 52 -3.94 2.74 4.43
CA ARG A 52 -3.86 4.17 4.68
C ARG A 52 -3.18 4.49 6.01
N GLN A 53 -3.64 3.86 7.09
CA GLN A 53 -3.09 4.06 8.42
C GLN A 53 -1.68 3.49 8.57
N TRP A 54 -1.37 2.44 7.83
CA TRP A 54 -0.02 1.89 7.74
C TRP A 54 0.96 2.90 7.14
N ILE A 55 0.61 3.57 6.04
CA ILE A 55 1.41 4.68 5.47
C ILE A 55 1.57 5.82 6.48
N ASN A 56 0.49 6.21 7.18
CA ASN A 56 0.56 7.23 8.22
C ASN A 56 1.51 6.82 9.35
N SER A 57 1.48 5.56 9.74
CA SER A 57 2.36 5.00 10.77
C SER A 57 3.83 5.05 10.34
N ILE A 58 4.12 4.73 9.08
CA ILE A 58 5.46 4.90 8.50
C ILE A 58 5.89 6.36 8.55
N ALA A 59 5.06 7.27 8.06
CA ALA A 59 5.35 8.71 8.04
C ALA A 59 5.59 9.28 9.45
N SER A 60 4.93 8.71 10.46
CA SER A 60 5.10 9.09 11.88
C SER A 60 6.32 8.47 12.56
N GLY A 61 7.11 7.65 11.86
CA GLY A 61 8.34 7.06 12.41
C GLY A 61 8.14 5.75 13.18
N ASN A 62 6.94 5.15 13.16
CA ASN A 62 6.70 3.89 13.86
C ASN A 62 7.35 2.70 13.13
N ASP A 63 7.62 1.62 13.86
CA ASP A 63 8.22 0.38 13.34
C ASP A 63 7.19 -0.70 12.99
N SER A 64 5.93 -0.48 13.36
CA SER A 64 4.78 -1.31 12.99
C SER A 64 3.49 -0.50 13.06
N TYR A 65 2.43 -1.02 12.44
CA TYR A 65 1.07 -0.50 12.62
C TYR A 65 0.23 -1.55 13.34
N LEU A 66 -0.31 -1.16 14.49
CA LEU A 66 -1.14 -2.03 15.32
C LEU A 66 -2.61 -1.65 15.18
N SER A 67 -3.48 -2.64 14.96
CA SER A 67 -4.90 -2.39 14.77
C SER A 67 -5.74 -3.60 15.15
N ASN A 68 -6.99 -3.34 15.55
CA ASN A 68 -8.02 -4.39 15.68
C ASN A 68 -8.77 -4.61 14.37
N ILE A 69 -8.57 -3.74 13.38
CA ILE A 69 -9.29 -3.82 12.11
C ILE A 69 -8.86 -5.09 11.38
N GLY A 70 -9.81 -5.96 11.14
CA GLY A 70 -9.60 -7.21 10.43
C GLY A 70 -9.48 -8.45 11.31
N MET A 71 -9.45 -8.32 12.63
CA MET A 71 -9.46 -9.50 13.52
C MET A 71 -10.69 -10.39 13.24
N GLY A 72 -10.47 -11.70 13.14
CA GLY A 72 -11.49 -12.69 12.83
C GLY A 72 -11.98 -12.67 11.37
N THR A 73 -11.34 -11.89 10.49
CA THR A 73 -11.64 -11.86 9.06
C THR A 73 -10.52 -12.49 8.23
N PHE A 74 -10.62 -12.44 6.91
CA PHE A 74 -9.59 -12.97 6.00
C PHE A 74 -8.17 -12.40 6.23
N ILE A 75 -8.06 -11.23 6.85
CA ILE A 75 -6.76 -10.60 7.15
C ILE A 75 -6.10 -11.15 8.43
N ASP A 76 -6.89 -11.80 9.29
CA ASP A 76 -6.39 -12.42 10.52
C ASP A 76 -5.40 -13.55 10.16
N PRO A 77 -4.20 -13.60 10.77
CA PRO A 77 -3.22 -14.65 10.50
C PRO A 77 -3.72 -16.06 10.85
N ASN A 78 -4.70 -16.18 11.76
CA ASN A 78 -5.35 -17.46 12.07
C ASN A 78 -6.33 -17.94 10.98
N VAL A 79 -6.65 -17.08 10.00
CA VAL A 79 -7.48 -17.40 8.83
C VAL A 79 -6.58 -17.50 7.60
N ASP A 80 -6.41 -16.42 6.86
CA ASP A 80 -5.59 -16.37 5.64
C ASP A 80 -4.44 -15.37 5.70
N GLY A 81 -4.46 -14.42 6.66
CA GLY A 81 -3.46 -13.36 6.78
C GLY A 81 -3.43 -12.42 5.59
N GLY A 82 -4.56 -12.27 4.88
CA GLY A 82 -4.70 -11.43 3.70
C GLY A 82 -3.97 -11.94 2.46
N ARG A 83 -3.57 -13.19 2.42
CA ARG A 83 -2.88 -13.82 1.29
C ARG A 83 -3.85 -14.18 0.18
N LEU A 84 -3.48 -13.90 -1.06
CA LEU A 84 -4.28 -14.28 -2.24
C LEU A 84 -3.91 -15.66 -2.81
N ASN A 85 -2.76 -16.20 -2.42
CA ASN A 85 -2.31 -17.53 -2.86
C ASN A 85 -1.33 -18.15 -1.86
N ALA A 86 -1.08 -19.45 -2.01
CA ALA A 86 -0.22 -20.22 -1.12
C ALA A 86 1.27 -19.85 -1.15
N LYS A 87 1.75 -19.17 -2.20
CA LYS A 87 3.14 -18.70 -2.29
C LYS A 87 3.37 -17.39 -1.53
N THR A 88 2.30 -16.73 -1.13
CA THR A 88 2.37 -15.44 -0.42
C THR A 88 2.75 -15.68 1.03
N ASP A 89 3.79 -14.99 1.51
CA ASP A 89 4.26 -15.09 2.89
C ASP A 89 3.20 -14.53 3.86
N LEU A 90 3.15 -15.07 5.06
CA LEU A 90 2.35 -14.50 6.15
C LEU A 90 3.09 -13.30 6.73
N LEU A 91 2.62 -12.09 6.46
CA LEU A 91 3.27 -10.86 6.93
C LEU A 91 2.71 -10.38 8.27
N ILE A 92 1.43 -10.62 8.52
CA ILE A 92 0.71 -10.11 9.68
C ILE A 92 0.87 -11.08 10.83
N SER A 93 1.11 -10.56 12.02
CA SER A 93 1.17 -11.35 13.27
C SER A 93 0.17 -10.85 14.30
N LEU A 94 -0.13 -11.68 15.27
CA LEU A 94 -0.86 -11.29 16.48
C LEU A 94 0.15 -10.90 17.55
N ILE A 95 -0.11 -9.79 18.21
CA ILE A 95 0.62 -9.38 19.39
C ILE A 95 -0.35 -8.99 20.52
N THR A 96 0.11 -9.07 21.74
CA THR A 96 -0.63 -8.56 22.90
C THR A 96 -0.10 -7.18 23.27
N ASP A 97 -0.97 -6.19 23.33
CA ASP A 97 -0.60 -4.83 23.74
C ASP A 97 -0.35 -4.76 25.28
N SER A 98 0.09 -3.59 25.76
CA SER A 98 0.40 -3.35 27.16
C SER A 98 -0.80 -3.47 28.11
N TRP A 99 -2.02 -3.52 27.58
CA TRP A 99 -3.27 -3.75 28.34
C TRP A 99 -3.79 -5.18 28.24
N GLY A 100 -2.99 -6.11 27.70
CA GLY A 100 -3.36 -7.50 27.54
C GLY A 100 -4.34 -7.78 26.41
N LYS A 101 -4.52 -6.85 25.46
CA LYS A 101 -5.42 -7.01 24.30
C LYS A 101 -4.66 -7.45 23.07
N GLU A 102 -5.19 -8.45 22.38
CA GLU A 102 -4.66 -8.87 21.09
C GLU A 102 -4.87 -7.80 20.01
N LYS A 103 -3.87 -7.63 19.17
CA LYS A 103 -3.84 -6.73 18.02
C LYS A 103 -3.22 -7.42 16.82
N LEU A 104 -3.69 -7.09 15.65
CA LEU A 104 -2.98 -7.36 14.40
C LEU A 104 -1.79 -6.41 14.29
N CYS A 105 -0.61 -6.96 14.09
CA CYS A 105 0.63 -6.23 13.84
C CYS A 105 0.94 -6.29 12.35
N TYR A 106 0.84 -5.14 11.70
CA TYR A 106 1.18 -4.95 10.30
C TYR A 106 2.63 -4.48 10.21
N PRO A 107 3.54 -5.28 9.62
CA PRO A 107 4.95 -4.95 9.58
C PRO A 107 5.20 -3.73 8.67
N ILE A 108 6.19 -2.93 9.03
CA ILE A 108 6.71 -1.86 8.19
C ILE A 108 7.92 -2.38 7.43
N PHE A 109 8.00 -2.03 6.16
CA PHE A 109 9.13 -2.31 5.29
C PHE A 109 9.51 -1.06 4.50
N PRO A 110 10.77 -0.95 4.03
CA PRO A 110 11.24 0.21 3.29
C PRO A 110 10.41 0.46 2.04
N LEU A 111 10.17 1.73 1.76
CA LEU A 111 9.53 2.22 0.54
C LEU A 111 10.56 3.04 -0.25
N ASP A 112 10.87 2.60 -1.47
CA ASP A 112 11.89 3.23 -2.30
C ASP A 112 11.35 4.37 -3.16
N TRP A 113 10.08 4.27 -3.59
CA TRP A 113 9.47 5.21 -4.52
C TRP A 113 8.03 5.54 -4.14
N ALA A 114 7.68 6.83 -4.24
CA ALA A 114 6.31 7.30 -4.33
C ALA A 114 6.04 7.87 -5.72
N LEU A 115 5.00 7.36 -6.38
CA LEU A 115 4.50 7.90 -7.65
C LEU A 115 3.22 8.64 -7.36
N MET A 116 3.24 9.96 -7.54
CA MET A 116 2.14 10.85 -7.18
C MET A 116 1.65 11.62 -8.40
N ARG A 117 0.40 12.08 -8.34
CA ARG A 117 -0.15 13.07 -9.25
C ARG A 117 -0.49 14.33 -8.47
N ALA A 118 -0.23 15.49 -9.07
CA ALA A 118 -0.61 16.80 -8.56
C ALA A 118 -1.01 17.73 -9.72
N SER A 119 -1.56 18.89 -9.40
CA SER A 119 -2.04 19.85 -10.40
C SER A 119 -0.90 20.67 -10.99
N SER A 120 -0.05 21.24 -10.13
CA SER A 120 1.07 22.07 -10.59
C SER A 120 2.30 21.92 -9.69
N SER A 121 3.46 22.34 -10.22
CA SER A 121 4.71 22.42 -9.48
C SER A 121 5.48 23.68 -9.88
N ASP A 122 6.10 24.34 -8.91
CA ASP A 122 7.06 25.38 -9.18
C ASP A 122 8.48 24.82 -9.43
N LEU A 123 9.42 25.70 -9.80
CA LEU A 123 10.81 25.33 -10.05
C LEU A 123 11.57 24.87 -8.79
N HIS A 124 11.02 25.09 -7.61
CA HIS A 124 11.58 24.66 -6.33
C HIS A 124 11.04 23.31 -5.88
N GLY A 125 10.08 22.72 -6.63
CA GLY A 125 9.47 21.44 -6.30
C GLY A 125 8.32 21.55 -5.30
N ASN A 126 7.78 22.75 -5.03
CA ASN A 126 6.54 22.90 -4.30
C ASN A 126 5.39 22.46 -5.20
N ILE A 127 4.51 21.60 -4.71
CA ILE A 127 3.40 21.04 -5.48
C ILE A 127 2.07 21.49 -4.91
N SER A 128 1.08 21.67 -5.77
CA SER A 128 -0.28 21.96 -5.38
C SER A 128 -1.28 20.99 -5.98
N PHE A 129 -2.46 20.91 -5.38
CA PHE A 129 -3.51 19.96 -5.71
C PHE A 129 -4.84 20.65 -6.03
N GLU A 130 -4.80 21.89 -6.54
CA GLU A 130 -5.97 22.75 -6.75
C GLU A 130 -7.03 22.15 -7.68
N ASN A 131 -6.61 21.31 -8.64
CA ASN A 131 -7.51 20.67 -9.62
C ASN A 131 -7.71 19.18 -9.36
N GLU A 132 -7.10 18.62 -8.31
CA GLU A 132 -7.26 17.20 -8.00
C GLU A 132 -8.56 16.94 -7.24
N ALA A 133 -9.33 15.95 -7.69
CA ALA A 133 -10.59 15.57 -7.05
C ALA A 133 -10.42 15.05 -5.62
N LEU A 134 -9.24 14.51 -5.29
CA LEU A 134 -8.90 13.95 -4.00
C LEU A 134 -7.46 14.33 -3.63
N LEU A 135 -7.28 14.94 -2.46
CA LEU A 135 -5.94 15.19 -1.91
C LEU A 135 -5.23 13.87 -1.51
N GLY A 136 -5.98 12.81 -1.32
CA GLY A 136 -5.44 11.50 -0.99
C GLY A 136 -4.53 11.48 0.23
N SER A 137 -3.50 10.62 0.19
CA SER A 137 -2.44 10.51 1.21
C SER A 137 -1.13 11.15 0.80
N SER A 138 -1.14 11.94 -0.24
CA SER A 138 0.06 12.39 -0.95
C SER A 138 1.19 12.88 -0.06
N ILE A 139 0.91 13.69 0.97
CA ILE A 139 1.95 14.19 1.90
C ILE A 139 2.57 13.03 2.69
N ASN A 140 1.74 12.16 3.27
CA ASN A 140 2.21 11.05 4.09
C ASN A 140 2.91 9.98 3.23
N ASP A 141 2.49 9.79 1.97
CA ASP A 141 3.19 8.90 1.03
C ASP A 141 4.61 9.40 0.76
N ALA A 142 4.77 10.71 0.55
CA ALA A 142 6.08 11.33 0.35
C ALA A 142 6.96 11.24 1.60
N ILE A 143 6.42 11.53 2.79
CA ILE A 143 7.14 11.44 4.06
C ILE A 143 7.57 10.00 4.34
N ALA A 144 6.65 9.03 4.14
CA ALA A 144 6.91 7.61 4.36
C ALA A 144 8.07 7.09 3.50
N VAL A 145 8.11 7.47 2.22
CA VAL A 145 9.22 7.11 1.32
C VAL A 145 10.52 7.81 1.72
N LYS A 146 10.45 9.10 2.05
CA LYS A 146 11.63 9.88 2.47
C LYS A 146 12.26 9.37 3.76
N ARG A 147 11.48 8.78 4.66
CA ARG A 147 11.99 8.13 5.88
C ARG A 147 13.06 7.08 5.57
N PHE A 148 12.92 6.37 4.46
CA PHE A 148 13.86 5.31 4.04
C PHE A 148 14.89 5.78 3.00
N GLY A 149 15.01 7.10 2.77
CA GLY A 149 15.92 7.64 1.76
C GLY A 149 15.42 7.49 0.31
N GLY A 150 14.16 7.10 0.15
CA GLY A 150 13.54 6.88 -1.15
C GLY A 150 13.25 8.17 -1.93
N LYS A 151 12.73 8.04 -3.12
CA LYS A 151 12.47 9.12 -4.08
C LYS A 151 10.98 9.32 -4.32
N VAL A 152 10.59 10.56 -4.55
CA VAL A 152 9.22 10.96 -4.89
C VAL A 152 9.21 11.48 -6.31
N ILE A 153 8.35 10.91 -7.15
CA ILE A 153 8.09 11.38 -8.51
C ILE A 153 6.66 11.91 -8.54
N VAL A 154 6.50 13.13 -9.01
CA VAL A 154 5.19 13.77 -9.12
C VAL A 154 4.92 14.10 -10.58
N GLN A 155 3.81 13.57 -11.10
CA GLN A 155 3.27 13.98 -12.39
C GLN A 155 2.37 15.19 -12.19
N VAL A 156 2.65 16.28 -12.87
CA VAL A 156 1.86 17.53 -12.83
C VAL A 156 1.30 17.88 -14.20
N GLU A 157 0.32 18.77 -14.24
CA GLU A 157 -0.23 19.32 -15.48
C GLU A 157 0.56 20.57 -15.93
N LYS A 158 1.10 21.32 -14.97
CA LYS A 158 1.83 22.61 -15.20
C LYS A 158 3.08 22.69 -14.33
#